data_924a549fa6218417509c4fd39df6dbb8
#
_entry.id   924a549fa6218417509c4fd39df6dbb8
#
_cell.length_a   1.000
_cell.length_b   1.000
_cell.length_c   1.000
_cell.angle_alpha   90.00
_cell.angle_beta   90.00
_cell.angle_gamma   90.00
#
_symmetry.space_group_name_H-M   'P 1'
#
loop_
_entity.id
_entity.type
_entity.pdbx_description
1 polymer ?
#
loop_
_entity_poly.entity_id
_entity_poly.type
_entity_poly.pdbx_seq_one_letter_code
_entity_poly.pdbx_strand_id
1 'polypeptide(L)'
;MTDQIKFLLDEEEIPRTWYNIIADLPEPPAPVMHPGTGQPVGPDDLAPLFPMASIMQEVSSERAIDIPGPVRDIYRQWRPSPLFRARRLEKALDTPARIYYKYEGVSPTGSHKPNTAIAQAFFCKEEGVKRIATETGAGQWGSSLALAGSLFGLEIE
;
A
#
# COMPACT_ATOMS: atom_id res chain seq x y z
N MET A 1 30.93 -7.01 -11.06
CA MET A 1 29.60 -7.03 -10.37
C MET A 1 29.79 -6.46 -8.98
N THR A 2 29.03 -5.46 -8.59
CA THR A 2 29.18 -4.77 -7.30
C THR A 2 28.84 -5.72 -6.15
N ASP A 3 29.71 -5.73 -5.14
CA ASP A 3 29.54 -6.51 -3.92
C ASP A 3 28.66 -5.78 -2.89
N GLN A 4 27.82 -4.84 -3.40
CA GLN A 4 26.98 -3.97 -2.61
C GLN A 4 25.88 -4.73 -1.89
N ILE A 5 25.69 -4.42 -0.61
CA ILE A 5 24.70 -5.06 0.27
C ILE A 5 23.49 -4.15 0.48
N LYS A 6 23.72 -2.82 0.58
CA LYS A 6 22.67 -1.83 0.87
C LYS A 6 22.52 -0.89 -0.32
N PHE A 7 21.28 -0.73 -0.79
CA PHE A 7 20.91 0.17 -1.86
C PHE A 7 19.94 1.22 -1.30
N LEU A 8 20.27 2.47 -1.50
CA LEU A 8 19.42 3.62 -1.19
C LEU A 8 19.16 4.35 -2.50
N LEU A 9 17.94 4.78 -2.68
CA LEU A 9 17.52 5.64 -3.76
C LEU A 9 17.27 7.04 -3.22
N ASP A 10 17.37 8.04 -4.06
CA ASP A 10 17.08 9.42 -3.71
C ASP A 10 15.57 9.71 -3.72
N GLU A 11 15.19 10.80 -3.10
CA GLU A 11 13.78 11.22 -2.98
C GLU A 11 13.12 11.44 -4.34
N GLU A 12 13.89 11.89 -5.34
CA GLU A 12 13.42 12.10 -6.70
C GLU A 12 12.99 10.79 -7.41
N GLU A 13 13.44 9.65 -6.90
CA GLU A 13 13.12 8.31 -7.41
C GLU A 13 11.83 7.72 -6.79
N ILE A 14 11.13 8.47 -5.92
CA ILE A 14 9.81 8.06 -5.42
C ILE A 14 8.84 8.01 -6.60
N PRO A 15 8.18 6.86 -6.84
CA PRO A 15 7.23 6.73 -7.94
C PRO A 15 6.10 7.77 -7.87
N ARG A 16 5.70 8.24 -9.05
CA ARG A 16 4.55 9.15 -9.19
C ARG A 16 3.24 8.41 -9.36
N THR A 17 3.32 7.12 -9.68
CA THR A 17 2.17 6.25 -9.93
C THR A 17 2.29 4.96 -9.15
N TRP A 18 1.18 4.37 -8.78
CA TRP A 18 1.11 2.96 -8.41
C TRP A 18 1.05 2.10 -9.66
N TYR A 19 1.75 0.99 -9.65
CA TYR A 19 1.66 -0.01 -10.71
C TYR A 19 0.48 -0.93 -10.43
N ASN A 20 -0.43 -1.04 -11.39
CA ASN A 20 -1.56 -1.94 -11.34
C ASN A 20 -1.25 -3.23 -12.12
N ILE A 21 -1.01 -4.30 -11.39
CA ILE A 21 -0.68 -5.60 -11.97
C ILE A 21 -1.80 -6.20 -12.83
N ILE A 22 -3.07 -5.80 -12.60
CA ILE A 22 -4.23 -6.30 -13.35
C ILE A 22 -4.05 -6.05 -14.85
N ALA A 23 -3.43 -4.92 -15.23
CA ALA A 23 -3.17 -4.59 -16.63
C ALA A 23 -2.23 -5.58 -17.35
N ASP A 24 -1.47 -6.37 -16.61
CA ASP A 24 -0.46 -7.31 -17.12
C ASP A 24 -0.77 -8.77 -16.82
N LEU A 25 -1.90 -9.06 -16.18
CA LEU A 25 -2.34 -10.42 -15.97
C LEU A 25 -2.81 -11.05 -17.29
N PRO A 26 -2.45 -12.31 -17.57
CA PRO A 26 -2.91 -13.03 -18.76
C PRO A 26 -4.42 -13.26 -18.77
N GLU A 27 -5.02 -13.36 -17.58
CA GLU A 27 -6.45 -13.49 -17.35
C GLU A 27 -6.87 -12.56 -16.20
N PRO A 28 -8.05 -11.91 -16.26
CA PRO A 28 -8.53 -11.09 -15.17
C PRO A 28 -8.72 -11.91 -13.90
N PRO A 29 -8.55 -11.30 -12.70
CA PRO A 29 -8.83 -11.97 -11.43
C PRO A 29 -10.27 -12.47 -11.37
N ALA A 30 -10.48 -13.61 -10.68
CA ALA A 30 -11.84 -14.07 -10.40
C ALA A 30 -12.61 -13.00 -9.62
N PRO A 31 -13.90 -12.75 -9.93
CA PRO A 31 -14.68 -11.77 -9.22
C PRO A 31 -14.89 -12.17 -7.76
N VAL A 32 -14.92 -11.19 -6.87
CA VAL A 32 -15.34 -11.38 -5.48
C VAL A 32 -16.83 -11.63 -5.46
N MET A 33 -17.27 -12.68 -4.77
CA MET A 33 -18.67 -13.08 -4.70
C MET A 33 -19.34 -12.56 -3.42
N HIS A 34 -20.50 -11.95 -3.56
CA HIS A 34 -21.29 -11.49 -2.42
C HIS A 34 -21.83 -12.69 -1.62
N PRO A 35 -21.54 -12.79 -0.30
CA PRO A 35 -21.84 -13.99 0.48
C PRO A 35 -23.34 -14.30 0.60
N GLY A 36 -24.19 -13.29 0.54
CA GLY A 36 -25.65 -13.46 0.67
C GLY A 36 -26.37 -13.78 -0.65
N THR A 37 -25.86 -13.31 -1.79
CA THR A 37 -26.52 -13.44 -3.09
C THR A 37 -25.84 -14.43 -4.02
N GLY A 38 -24.55 -14.74 -3.77
CA GLY A 38 -23.74 -15.57 -4.66
C GLY A 38 -23.46 -14.92 -6.03
N GLN A 39 -23.73 -13.63 -6.19
CA GLN A 39 -23.42 -12.86 -7.40
C GLN A 39 -22.08 -12.11 -7.24
N PRO A 40 -21.40 -11.72 -8.32
CA PRO A 40 -20.25 -10.85 -8.25
C PRO A 40 -20.56 -9.55 -7.50
N VAL A 41 -19.66 -9.15 -6.61
CA VAL A 41 -19.73 -7.87 -5.88
C VAL A 41 -19.52 -6.71 -6.85
N GLY A 42 -20.43 -5.74 -6.80
CA GLY A 42 -20.33 -4.48 -7.56
C GLY A 42 -19.89 -3.29 -6.70
N PRO A 43 -19.62 -2.13 -7.33
CA PRO A 43 -19.27 -0.91 -6.62
C PRO A 43 -20.28 -0.49 -5.54
N ASP A 44 -21.57 -0.68 -5.80
CA ASP A 44 -22.65 -0.32 -4.86
C ASP A 44 -22.64 -1.17 -3.58
N ASP A 45 -22.16 -2.42 -3.67
CA ASP A 45 -22.01 -3.30 -2.51
C ASP A 45 -20.84 -2.85 -1.62
N LEU A 46 -19.85 -2.20 -2.20
CA LEU A 46 -18.61 -1.76 -1.52
C LEU A 46 -18.70 -0.30 -1.03
N ALA A 47 -19.51 0.53 -1.66
CA ALA A 47 -19.65 1.96 -1.35
C ALA A 47 -19.96 2.28 0.12
N PRO A 48 -20.72 1.46 0.88
CA PRO A 48 -20.92 1.68 2.31
C PRO A 48 -19.65 1.49 3.17
N LEU A 49 -18.63 0.79 2.65
CA LEU A 49 -17.43 0.38 3.40
C LEU A 49 -16.17 1.15 2.98
N PHE A 50 -16.10 1.57 1.72
CA PHE A 50 -14.89 2.14 1.13
C PHE A 50 -15.20 3.42 0.35
N PRO A 51 -14.26 4.39 0.31
CA PRO A 51 -14.40 5.55 -0.55
C PRO A 51 -14.43 5.14 -2.03
N MET A 52 -15.25 5.83 -2.82
CA MET A 52 -15.45 5.51 -4.24
C MET A 52 -14.14 5.55 -5.03
N ALA A 53 -13.23 6.47 -4.70
CA ALA A 53 -11.92 6.54 -5.32
C ALA A 53 -11.10 5.24 -5.15
N SER A 54 -11.19 4.58 -3.99
CA SER A 54 -10.54 3.28 -3.76
C SER A 54 -11.22 2.15 -4.53
N ILE A 55 -12.55 2.16 -4.61
CA ILE A 55 -13.33 1.18 -5.37
C ILE A 55 -12.99 1.27 -6.86
N MET A 56 -12.92 2.49 -7.40
CA MET A 56 -12.57 2.71 -8.80
C MET A 56 -11.13 2.27 -9.13
N GLN A 57 -10.20 2.37 -8.17
CA GLN A 57 -8.85 1.83 -8.34
C GLN A 57 -8.84 0.29 -8.37
N GLU A 58 -9.66 -0.35 -7.54
CA GLU A 58 -9.78 -1.83 -7.49
C GLU A 58 -10.26 -2.41 -8.82
N VAL A 59 -11.17 -1.73 -9.51
CA VAL A 59 -11.73 -2.19 -10.80
C VAL A 59 -11.00 -1.62 -12.03
N SER A 60 -9.98 -0.80 -11.82
CA SER A 60 -9.25 -0.15 -12.91
C SER A 60 -8.43 -1.16 -13.72
N SER A 61 -8.44 -1.01 -15.04
CA SER A 61 -7.52 -1.71 -15.96
C SER A 61 -6.32 -0.86 -16.36
N GLU A 62 -6.23 0.38 -15.89
CA GLU A 62 -5.09 1.25 -16.17
C GLU A 62 -3.83 0.71 -15.49
N ARG A 63 -2.72 0.62 -16.26
CA ARG A 63 -1.44 0.10 -15.76
C ARG A 63 -0.81 0.97 -14.67
N ALA A 64 -1.00 2.27 -14.73
CA ALA A 64 -0.42 3.25 -13.83
C ALA A 64 -1.52 4.14 -13.27
N ILE A 65 -1.62 4.20 -11.94
CA ILE A 65 -2.60 5.01 -11.22
C ILE A 65 -1.83 6.11 -10.49
N ASP A 66 -2.16 7.37 -10.73
CA ASP A 66 -1.46 8.51 -10.13
C ASP A 66 -1.54 8.50 -8.60
N ILE A 67 -0.38 8.73 -7.97
CA ILE A 67 -0.31 8.94 -6.53
C ILE A 67 -0.57 10.43 -6.26
N PRO A 68 -1.62 10.78 -5.49
CA PRO A 68 -1.91 12.17 -5.17
C PRO A 68 -0.72 12.91 -4.53
N GLY A 69 -0.55 14.19 -4.88
CA GLY A 69 0.54 15.01 -4.35
C GLY A 69 0.67 14.96 -2.84
N PRO A 70 -0.40 15.21 -2.06
CA PRO A 70 -0.35 15.15 -0.59
C PRO A 70 0.09 13.79 -0.05
N VAL A 71 -0.27 12.68 -0.70
CA VAL A 71 0.16 11.33 -0.33
C VAL A 71 1.67 11.16 -0.59
N ARG A 72 2.17 11.62 -1.74
CA ARG A 72 3.62 11.58 -2.05
C ARG A 72 4.44 12.43 -1.09
N ASP A 73 3.94 13.60 -0.71
CA ASP A 73 4.63 14.49 0.23
C ASP A 73 4.80 13.84 1.60
N ILE A 74 3.82 13.06 2.05
CA ILE A 74 3.94 12.25 3.26
C ILE A 74 4.92 11.09 3.05
N TYR A 75 4.88 10.39 1.92
CA TYR A 75 5.79 9.28 1.62
C TYR A 75 7.27 9.69 1.68
N ARG A 76 7.63 10.91 1.31
CA ARG A 76 9.00 11.44 1.37
C ARG A 76 9.62 11.38 2.76
N GLN A 77 8.82 11.27 3.82
CA GLN A 77 9.33 11.19 5.19
C GLN A 77 10.08 9.88 5.47
N TRP A 78 9.83 8.78 4.73
CA TRP A 78 10.51 7.49 4.94
C TRP A 78 10.82 6.72 3.66
N ARG A 79 10.35 7.16 2.52
CA ARG A 79 10.60 6.52 1.22
C ARG A 79 11.58 7.34 0.42
N PRO A 80 12.36 6.68 -0.45
CA PRO A 80 12.44 5.24 -0.71
C PRO A 80 13.00 4.46 0.48
N SER A 81 12.35 3.35 0.85
CA SER A 81 12.87 2.47 1.90
C SER A 81 14.11 1.71 1.41
N PRO A 82 15.09 1.38 2.29
CA PRO A 82 16.31 0.69 1.90
C PRO A 82 16.03 -0.70 1.32
N LEU A 83 16.82 -1.09 0.32
CA LEU A 83 16.90 -2.45 -0.20
C LEU A 83 18.19 -3.11 0.30
N PHE A 84 18.08 -4.27 0.92
CA PHE A 84 19.23 -5.03 1.41
C PHE A 84 19.36 -6.37 0.72
N ARG A 85 20.61 -6.81 0.49
CA ARG A 85 20.91 -8.16 0.02
C ARG A 85 21.07 -9.10 1.20
N ALA A 86 20.33 -10.21 1.19
CA ALA A 86 20.28 -11.20 2.26
C ALA A 86 21.34 -12.31 2.09
N ARG A 87 22.63 -11.97 2.07
CA ARG A 87 23.74 -12.90 1.81
C ARG A 87 23.80 -14.11 2.76
N ARG A 88 23.41 -13.90 4.03
CA ARG A 88 23.37 -15.01 5.00
C ARG A 88 22.31 -16.03 4.62
N LEU A 89 21.17 -15.57 4.12
CA LEU A 89 20.08 -16.43 3.65
C LEU A 89 20.50 -17.15 2.35
N GLU A 90 21.12 -16.44 1.40
CA GLU A 90 21.68 -17.05 0.19
C GLU A 90 22.61 -18.21 0.52
N LYS A 91 23.55 -17.98 1.47
CA LYS A 91 24.48 -19.01 1.93
C LYS A 91 23.79 -20.16 2.65
N ALA A 92 22.80 -19.87 3.50
CA ALA A 92 22.08 -20.89 4.25
C ALA A 92 21.25 -21.81 3.35
N LEU A 93 20.74 -21.26 2.23
CA LEU A 93 19.97 -22.01 1.23
C LEU A 93 20.84 -22.67 0.15
N ASP A 94 22.15 -22.45 0.19
CA ASP A 94 23.11 -22.92 -0.84
C ASP A 94 22.61 -22.62 -2.26
N THR A 95 22.13 -21.40 -2.51
CA THR A 95 21.51 -21.01 -3.77
C THR A 95 22.37 -20.02 -4.57
N PRO A 96 22.42 -20.13 -5.90
CA PRO A 96 23.03 -19.11 -6.76
C PRO A 96 22.17 -17.85 -6.89
N ALA A 97 20.92 -17.88 -6.42
CA ALA A 97 20.01 -16.74 -6.48
C ALA A 97 20.49 -15.59 -5.58
N ARG A 98 20.29 -14.36 -6.04
CA ARG A 98 20.50 -13.17 -5.24
C ARG A 98 19.18 -12.78 -4.58
N ILE A 99 19.15 -12.83 -3.24
CA ILE A 99 17.93 -12.56 -2.45
C ILE A 99 18.02 -11.16 -1.88
N TYR A 100 16.97 -10.37 -2.09
CA TYR A 100 16.87 -9.00 -1.58
C TYR A 100 15.59 -8.82 -0.79
N TYR A 101 15.61 -7.89 0.16
CA TYR A 101 14.43 -7.47 0.89
C TYR A 101 14.38 -5.95 1.05
N LYS A 102 13.18 -5.38 0.89
CA LYS A 102 12.87 -3.99 1.22
C LYS A 102 12.66 -3.89 2.74
N TYR A 103 13.39 -3.00 3.38
CA TYR A 103 13.26 -2.82 4.82
C TYR A 103 12.25 -1.72 5.13
N GLU A 104 11.02 -2.12 5.42
CA GLU A 104 9.90 -1.21 5.70
C GLU A 104 9.82 -0.77 7.18
N GLY A 105 10.74 -1.24 8.03
CA GLY A 105 10.85 -0.82 9.43
C GLY A 105 11.31 0.63 9.62
N VAL A 106 11.70 1.31 8.55
CA VAL A 106 12.05 2.75 8.56
C VAL A 106 10.83 3.68 8.60
N SER A 107 9.63 3.14 8.34
CA SER A 107 8.41 3.95 8.40
C SER A 107 8.10 4.42 9.83
N PRO A 108 7.33 5.50 10.01
CA PRO A 108 6.98 6.03 11.34
C PRO A 108 6.30 5.01 12.27
N THR A 109 5.67 3.98 11.73
CA THR A 109 5.02 2.91 12.52
C THR A 109 5.77 1.58 12.47
N GLY A 110 6.99 1.56 11.95
CA GLY A 110 7.85 0.39 11.90
C GLY A 110 7.35 -0.75 11.00
N SER A 111 6.51 -0.46 10.00
CA SER A 111 5.96 -1.46 9.09
C SER A 111 5.66 -0.89 7.69
N HIS A 112 5.30 -1.76 6.72
CA HIS A 112 4.87 -1.35 5.38
C HIS A 112 3.45 -0.73 5.34
N LYS A 113 2.66 -0.91 6.38
CA LYS A 113 1.22 -0.57 6.39
C LYS A 113 0.90 0.93 6.22
N PRO A 114 1.74 1.89 6.67
CA PRO A 114 1.50 3.30 6.37
C PRO A 114 1.43 3.61 4.88
N ASN A 115 2.11 2.83 4.03
CA ASN A 115 2.04 3.04 2.58
C ASN A 115 0.60 2.92 2.03
N THR A 116 -0.20 2.04 2.62
CA THR A 116 -1.62 1.87 2.26
C THR A 116 -2.52 2.78 3.09
N ALA A 117 -2.31 2.86 4.41
CA ALA A 117 -3.16 3.63 5.31
C ALA A 117 -3.21 5.13 4.94
N ILE A 118 -2.08 5.73 4.56
CA ILE A 118 -2.00 7.13 4.13
C ILE A 118 -2.87 7.38 2.90
N ALA A 119 -2.78 6.52 1.88
CA ALA A 119 -3.57 6.67 0.66
C ALA A 119 -5.07 6.51 0.93
N GLN A 120 -5.46 5.49 1.69
CA GLN A 120 -6.88 5.27 2.03
C GLN A 120 -7.46 6.42 2.86
N ALA A 121 -6.73 6.90 3.87
CA ALA A 121 -7.17 8.03 4.68
C ALA A 121 -7.29 9.31 3.84
N PHE A 122 -6.38 9.54 2.89
CA PHE A 122 -6.49 10.65 1.96
C PHE A 122 -7.80 10.61 1.16
N PHE A 123 -8.12 9.48 0.55
CA PHE A 123 -9.35 9.35 -0.24
C PHE A 123 -10.60 9.45 0.63
N CYS A 124 -10.61 8.88 1.84
CA CYS A 124 -11.69 9.09 2.79
C CYS A 124 -11.89 10.59 3.11
N LYS A 125 -10.78 11.32 3.33
CA LYS A 125 -10.82 12.76 3.59
C LYS A 125 -11.41 13.55 2.42
N GLU A 126 -10.98 13.26 1.19
CA GLU A 126 -11.47 13.94 -0.03
C GLU A 126 -12.97 13.71 -0.24
N GLU A 127 -13.51 12.57 0.15
CA GLU A 127 -14.94 12.26 0.08
C GLU A 127 -15.73 12.73 1.32
N GLY A 128 -15.08 13.48 2.21
CA GLY A 128 -15.76 14.12 3.35
C GLY A 128 -16.05 13.19 4.53
N VAL A 129 -15.48 11.98 4.55
CA VAL A 129 -15.53 11.07 5.72
C VAL A 129 -14.91 11.76 6.92
N LYS A 130 -15.50 11.59 8.10
CA LYS A 130 -15.01 12.18 9.35
C LYS A 130 -14.38 11.17 10.28
N ARG A 131 -14.83 9.91 10.22
CA ARG A 131 -14.39 8.82 11.08
C ARG A 131 -14.20 7.55 10.27
N ILE A 132 -13.11 6.84 10.57
CA ILE A 132 -12.80 5.53 10.02
C ILE A 132 -12.75 4.54 11.16
N ALA A 133 -13.51 3.46 11.07
CA ALA A 133 -13.46 2.33 11.99
C ALA A 133 -12.68 1.17 11.35
N THR A 134 -11.90 0.45 12.15
CA THR A 134 -11.14 -0.69 11.68
C THR A 134 -10.92 -1.72 12.77
N GLU A 135 -10.54 -2.91 12.36
CA GLU A 135 -10.02 -3.97 13.21
C GLU A 135 -8.49 -4.05 13.06
N THR A 136 -7.79 -4.43 14.13
CA THR A 136 -6.34 -4.62 14.07
C THR A 136 -5.91 -5.74 15.02
N GLY A 137 -5.33 -6.83 14.49
CA GLY A 137 -4.87 -7.97 15.27
C GLY A 137 -3.66 -7.61 16.17
N ALA A 138 -2.46 -7.50 15.59
CA ALA A 138 -1.22 -7.20 16.31
C ALA A 138 -0.96 -5.69 16.53
N GLY A 139 -1.89 -4.81 16.17
CA GLY A 139 -1.80 -3.36 16.37
C GLY A 139 -1.09 -2.58 15.25
N GLN A 140 -0.40 -3.21 14.34
CA GLN A 140 0.36 -2.50 13.29
C GLN A 140 -0.54 -1.74 12.32
N TRP A 141 -1.70 -2.30 11.94
CA TRP A 141 -2.64 -1.62 11.08
C TRP A 141 -3.30 -0.45 11.83
N GLY A 142 -3.76 -0.66 13.05
CA GLY A 142 -4.32 0.40 13.89
C GLY A 142 -3.35 1.56 14.08
N SER A 143 -2.08 1.29 14.39
CA SER A 143 -1.04 2.33 14.51
C SER A 143 -0.84 3.10 13.21
N SER A 144 -0.86 2.41 12.06
CA SER A 144 -0.68 3.04 10.75
C SER A 144 -1.89 3.90 10.37
N LEU A 145 -3.09 3.45 10.69
CA LEU A 145 -4.31 4.20 10.41
C LEU A 145 -4.46 5.38 11.38
N ALA A 146 -4.08 5.23 12.65
CA ALA A 146 -4.04 6.33 13.61
C ALA A 146 -3.08 7.45 13.16
N LEU A 147 -1.90 7.08 12.66
CA LEU A 147 -0.98 8.05 12.04
C LEU A 147 -1.66 8.76 10.86
N ALA A 148 -2.24 8.01 9.93
CA ALA A 148 -2.90 8.56 8.75
C ALA A 148 -4.09 9.47 9.13
N GLY A 149 -4.89 9.07 10.10
CA GLY A 149 -5.98 9.88 10.63
C GLY A 149 -5.49 11.20 11.22
N SER A 150 -4.41 11.16 11.99
CA SER A 150 -3.78 12.38 12.55
C SER A 150 -3.32 13.34 11.44
N LEU A 151 -2.74 12.83 10.35
CA LEU A 151 -2.25 13.64 9.25
C LEU A 151 -3.38 14.31 8.43
N PHE A 152 -4.52 13.65 8.30
CA PHE A 152 -5.65 14.15 7.50
C PHE A 152 -6.83 14.69 8.34
N GLY A 153 -6.72 14.69 9.67
CA GLY A 153 -7.76 15.18 10.56
C GLY A 153 -9.01 14.29 10.59
N LEU A 154 -8.81 12.97 10.57
CA LEU A 154 -9.85 11.95 10.68
C LEU A 154 -9.84 11.32 12.07
N GLU A 155 -11.03 11.06 12.60
CA GLU A 155 -11.20 10.24 13.81
C GLU A 155 -10.98 8.77 13.45
N ILE A 156 -10.21 8.04 14.26
CA ILE A 156 -9.93 6.61 14.06
C ILE A 156 -10.42 5.83 15.28
N GLU A 157 -11.19 4.79 15.00
CA GLU A 157 -11.80 3.91 15.99
C GLU A 157 -11.42 2.44 15.77
#